data_520c046bf060799b96c1165ddabe8abd
#
_entry.id   520c046bf060799b96c1165ddabe8abd
#
_cell.length_a   1.000
_cell.length_b   1.000
_cell.length_c   1.000
_cell.angle_alpha   90.00
_cell.angle_beta   90.00
_cell.angle_gamma   90.00
#
_symmetry.space_group_name_H-M   'P 1'
#
loop_
_entity.id
_entity.type
_entity.pdbx_description
1 polymer ?
#
loop_
_entity_poly.entity_id
_entity_poly.type
_entity_poly.pdbx_seq_one_letter_code
_entity_poly.pdbx_strand_id
1 'polypeptide(L)'
;MMSTTNKLVVLNIRFKIKPGKKETFRDNLFAMISNFKSEPTFINAIVSDDLDHSDDLVVYEIWQGTRESWIQNELTKPYRAEYEGALTNLIDDRIVSWLEPVGEWGSTLTNVRR
;
A
#
# COMPACT_ATOMS: atom_id res chain seq x y z
N MET A 1 -6.22 -15.09 -23.28
CA MET A 1 -6.11 -15.14 -22.66
C MET A 1 -5.99 -14.76 -21.79
N MET A 2 -6.03 -14.51 -21.29
CA MET A 2 -6.02 -14.29 -20.55
C MET A 2 -5.70 -14.37 -19.43
N SER A 3 -5.61 -14.68 -18.89
CA SER A 3 -5.41 -15.28 -17.60
C SER A 3 -4.49 -14.57 -16.72
N THR A 4 -3.64 -13.81 -17.25
CA THR A 4 -2.75 -12.98 -16.45
C THR A 4 -3.52 -11.96 -15.64
N THR A 5 -4.78 -11.76 -15.96
CA THR A 5 -5.59 -10.80 -15.22
C THR A 5 -5.82 -11.20 -13.78
N ASN A 6 -5.52 -12.45 -13.42
CA ASN A 6 -5.74 -12.90 -12.05
C ASN A 6 -4.53 -12.75 -11.14
N LYS A 7 -3.44 -12.21 -11.66
CA LYS A 7 -2.29 -11.99 -10.80
C LYS A 7 -2.56 -10.86 -9.83
N LEU A 8 -2.13 -11.07 -8.60
CA LEU A 8 -2.22 -10.07 -7.55
C LEU A 8 -0.85 -9.83 -6.96
N VAL A 9 -0.61 -8.61 -6.54
CA VAL A 9 0.58 -8.26 -5.77
C VAL A 9 0.13 -7.60 -4.49
N VAL A 10 0.78 -7.97 -3.39
CA VAL A 10 0.50 -7.43 -2.08
C VAL A 10 1.73 -6.65 -1.61
N LEU A 11 1.50 -5.44 -1.13
CA LEU A 11 2.54 -4.67 -0.46
C LEU A 11 2.21 -4.64 1.01
N ASN A 12 3.19 -5.01 1.83
CA ASN A 12 3.08 -4.85 3.27
C ASN A 12 4.17 -3.88 3.68
N ILE A 13 3.77 -2.71 4.15
CA ILE A 13 4.69 -1.61 4.36
C ILE A 13 4.65 -1.20 5.83
N ARG A 14 5.80 -1.27 6.50
CA ARG A 14 5.91 -0.79 7.86
C ARG A 14 6.59 0.57 7.84
N PHE A 15 5.94 1.55 8.45
CA PHE A 15 6.48 2.89 8.61
C PHE A 15 6.88 3.07 10.07
N LYS A 16 8.17 3.37 10.29
CA LYS A 16 8.67 3.73 11.60
C LYS A 16 8.65 5.24 11.69
N ILE A 17 7.69 5.77 12.44
CA ILE A 17 7.37 7.18 12.41
C ILE A 17 8.17 7.90 13.49
N LYS A 18 8.64 9.11 13.19
CA LYS A 18 9.37 9.91 14.16
C LYS A 18 8.46 10.27 15.33
N PRO A 19 9.00 10.34 16.56
CA PRO A 19 8.20 10.69 17.73
C PRO A 19 7.47 12.01 17.52
N GLY A 20 6.20 12.03 17.87
CA GLY A 20 5.36 13.22 17.75
C GLY A 20 4.84 13.52 16.36
N LYS A 21 5.17 12.67 15.35
CA LYS A 21 4.78 12.93 13.97
C LYS A 21 3.70 12.00 13.46
N LYS A 22 3.17 11.13 14.31
CA LYS A 22 2.28 10.08 13.84
C LYS A 22 0.99 10.63 13.25
N GLU A 23 0.40 11.63 13.88
CA GLU A 23 -0.85 12.19 13.38
C GLU A 23 -0.65 12.87 12.03
N THR A 24 0.41 13.66 11.90
CA THR A 24 0.71 14.32 10.64
C THR A 24 1.00 13.30 9.54
N PHE A 25 1.77 12.27 9.85
CA PHE A 25 2.06 11.23 8.88
C PHE A 25 0.79 10.50 8.46
N ARG A 26 -0.06 10.15 9.43
CA ARG A 26 -1.30 9.45 9.13
C ARG A 26 -2.19 10.28 8.20
N ASP A 27 -2.30 11.57 8.46
CA ASP A 27 -3.12 12.43 7.61
C ASP A 27 -2.59 12.48 6.18
N ASN A 28 -1.27 12.58 6.03
CA ASN A 28 -0.65 12.57 4.70
C ASN A 28 -0.86 11.22 4.00
N LEU A 29 -0.71 10.14 4.75
CA LEU A 29 -0.90 8.80 4.19
C LEU A 29 -2.33 8.60 3.73
N PHE A 30 -3.30 9.00 4.56
CA PHE A 30 -4.71 8.84 4.22
C PHE A 30 -5.08 9.67 2.99
N ALA A 31 -4.54 10.88 2.89
CA ALA A 31 -4.79 11.71 1.71
C ALA A 31 -4.25 11.03 0.45
N MET A 32 -3.06 10.45 0.54
CA MET A 32 -2.47 9.76 -0.60
C MET A 32 -3.28 8.52 -0.98
N ILE A 33 -3.65 7.70 0.01
CA ILE A 33 -4.41 6.48 -0.24
C ILE A 33 -5.79 6.77 -0.83
N SER A 34 -6.37 7.92 -0.50
CA SER A 34 -7.66 8.29 -1.05
C SER A 34 -7.65 8.37 -2.58
N ASN A 35 -6.49 8.56 -3.20
CA ASN A 35 -6.38 8.56 -4.65
C ASN A 35 -6.46 7.15 -5.25
N PHE A 36 -6.25 6.11 -4.44
CA PHE A 36 -6.21 4.74 -4.96
C PHE A 36 -7.56 4.32 -5.55
N LYS A 37 -8.65 4.91 -5.06
CA LYS A 37 -9.98 4.53 -5.53
C LYS A 37 -10.17 4.78 -7.02
N SER A 38 -9.44 5.71 -7.59
CA SER A 38 -9.55 5.95 -9.03
C SER A 38 -8.59 5.10 -9.86
N GLU A 39 -7.78 4.26 -9.24
CA GLU A 39 -6.85 3.42 -9.97
C GLU A 39 -7.52 2.10 -10.34
N PRO A 40 -7.52 1.74 -11.63
CA PRO A 40 -8.24 0.53 -12.06
C PRO A 40 -7.71 -0.77 -11.46
N THR A 41 -6.45 -0.81 -11.06
CA THR A 41 -5.85 -2.04 -10.54
C THR A 41 -5.93 -2.15 -9.02
N PHE A 42 -6.41 -1.11 -8.34
CA PHE A 42 -6.47 -1.13 -6.89
C PHE A 42 -7.60 -2.04 -6.40
N ILE A 43 -7.31 -2.85 -5.37
CA ILE A 43 -8.32 -3.73 -4.78
C ILE A 43 -8.68 -3.27 -3.38
N ASN A 44 -7.70 -3.25 -2.46
CA ASN A 44 -7.99 -2.72 -1.12
C ASN A 44 -6.72 -2.30 -0.41
N ALA A 45 -6.90 -1.56 0.67
CA ALA A 45 -5.81 -1.18 1.57
C ALA A 45 -6.35 -1.17 2.99
N ILE A 46 -5.51 -1.63 3.92
CA ILE A 46 -5.82 -1.61 5.34
C ILE A 46 -4.63 -0.96 6.04
N VAL A 47 -4.90 0.07 6.83
CA VAL A 47 -3.89 0.74 7.62
C VAL A 47 -4.12 0.36 9.06
N SER A 48 -3.08 -0.14 9.72
CA SER A 48 -3.20 -0.68 11.08
C SER A 48 -2.17 -0.06 12.00
N ASP A 49 -2.58 0.19 13.24
CA ASP A 49 -1.63 0.45 14.31
C ASP A 49 -0.97 -0.85 14.71
N ASP A 50 0.31 -0.78 15.08
CA ASP A 50 0.97 -1.90 15.70
C ASP A 50 0.71 -1.80 17.19
N LEU A 51 0.09 -2.83 17.77
CA LEU A 51 -0.30 -2.80 19.18
C LEU A 51 0.90 -2.82 20.12
N ASP A 52 2.06 -3.25 19.63
CA ASP A 52 3.27 -3.35 20.44
C ASP A 52 4.30 -2.25 20.14
N HIS A 53 4.09 -1.49 19.06
CA HIS A 53 5.02 -0.43 18.64
C HIS A 53 4.19 0.79 18.26
N SER A 54 3.94 1.67 19.23
CA SER A 54 2.97 2.73 19.08
C SER A 54 3.36 3.79 18.05
N ASP A 55 4.65 3.89 17.70
CA ASP A 55 5.10 4.84 16.69
C ASP A 55 5.07 4.28 15.28
N ASP A 56 4.63 3.03 15.11
CA ASP A 56 4.60 2.41 13.79
C ASP A 56 3.20 2.40 13.23
N LEU A 57 3.11 2.48 11.90
CA LEU A 57 1.89 2.14 11.15
C LEU A 57 2.25 1.10 10.12
N VAL A 58 1.34 0.16 9.89
CA VAL A 58 1.53 -0.88 8.89
C VAL A 58 0.42 -0.77 7.86
N VAL A 59 0.79 -0.74 6.58
CA VAL A 59 -0.16 -0.66 5.48
C VAL A 59 -0.11 -1.95 4.70
N TYR A 60 -1.27 -2.55 4.49
CA TYR A 60 -1.42 -3.75 3.69
C TYR A 60 -2.25 -3.38 2.47
N GLU A 61 -1.68 -3.53 1.28
CA GLU A 61 -2.34 -3.14 0.02
C GLU A 61 -2.38 -4.32 -0.91
N ILE A 62 -3.51 -4.49 -1.60
CA ILE A 62 -3.65 -5.50 -2.63
C ILE A 62 -3.99 -4.82 -3.95
N TRP A 63 -3.25 -5.17 -5.01
CA TRP A 63 -3.41 -4.62 -6.34
C TRP A 63 -3.41 -5.73 -7.37
N GLN A 64 -4.12 -5.53 -8.47
CA GLN A 64 -4.01 -6.43 -9.62
C GLN A 64 -2.70 -6.17 -10.34
N GLY A 65 -2.07 -7.24 -10.81
CA GLY A 65 -0.86 -7.14 -11.61
C GLY A 65 0.34 -7.71 -10.90
N THR A 66 1.51 -7.25 -11.31
CA THR A 66 2.78 -7.71 -10.79
C THR A 66 3.49 -6.57 -10.08
N ARG A 67 4.56 -6.92 -9.35
CA ARG A 67 5.40 -5.89 -8.75
C ARG A 67 5.90 -4.91 -9.81
N GLU A 68 6.33 -5.43 -10.96
CA GLU A 68 6.88 -4.59 -12.01
C GLU A 68 5.84 -3.64 -12.59
N SER A 69 4.62 -4.14 -12.83
CA SER A 69 3.58 -3.27 -13.35
C SER A 69 3.16 -2.21 -12.33
N TRP A 70 3.15 -2.58 -11.06
CA TRP A 70 2.84 -1.61 -10.01
C TRP A 70 3.89 -0.49 -9.98
N ILE A 71 5.16 -0.86 -10.04
CA ILE A 71 6.24 0.12 -10.01
C ILE A 71 6.14 1.07 -11.20
N GLN A 72 5.89 0.53 -12.39
CA GLN A 72 5.81 1.35 -13.59
C GLN A 72 4.62 2.29 -13.56
N ASN A 73 3.48 1.82 -13.06
CA ASN A 73 2.24 2.58 -13.18
C ASN A 73 1.97 3.44 -11.96
N GLU A 74 2.26 2.94 -10.77
CA GLU A 74 1.84 3.63 -9.56
C GLU A 74 2.86 4.64 -9.06
N LEU A 75 4.15 4.29 -9.11
CA LEU A 75 5.17 5.19 -8.58
C LEU A 75 5.29 6.49 -9.36
N THR A 76 4.81 6.51 -10.60
CA THR A 76 4.89 7.71 -11.43
C THR A 76 3.69 8.63 -11.27
N LYS A 77 2.72 8.28 -10.42
CA LYS A 77 1.53 9.10 -10.26
C LYS A 77 1.86 10.42 -9.57
N PRO A 78 1.31 11.53 -10.07
CA PRO A 78 1.64 12.84 -9.49
C PRO A 78 1.32 12.98 -8.02
N TYR A 79 0.26 12.34 -7.53
CA TYR A 79 -0.12 12.47 -6.13
C TYR A 79 0.92 11.86 -5.18
N ARG A 80 1.81 11.02 -5.70
CA ARG A 80 2.85 10.42 -4.86
C ARG A 80 4.02 11.36 -4.61
N ALA A 81 4.25 12.31 -5.50
CA ALA A 81 5.41 13.20 -5.38
C ALA A 81 5.36 14.01 -4.09
N GLU A 82 4.21 14.60 -3.80
CA GLU A 82 4.05 15.40 -2.59
C GLU A 82 4.17 14.52 -1.34
N TYR A 83 3.54 13.35 -1.37
CA TYR A 83 3.60 12.41 -0.26
C TYR A 83 5.04 11.98 0.03
N GLU A 84 5.78 11.57 -1.02
CA GLU A 84 7.15 11.12 -0.84
C GLU A 84 8.06 12.25 -0.35
N GLY A 85 7.81 13.46 -0.82
CA GLY A 85 8.62 14.59 -0.41
C GLY A 85 8.50 14.93 1.06
N ALA A 86 7.39 14.58 1.68
CA ALA A 86 7.17 14.87 3.10
C ALA A 86 7.77 13.81 4.01
N LEU A 87 8.11 12.62 3.49
CA LEU A 87 8.46 11.48 4.34
C LEU A 87 9.73 11.71 5.16
N THR A 88 10.71 12.40 4.59
CA THR A 88 11.98 12.63 5.27
C THR A 88 11.80 13.26 6.65
N ASN A 89 10.81 14.13 6.77
CA ASN A 89 10.55 14.84 8.02
C ASN A 89 9.63 14.08 8.96
N LEU A 90 9.03 12.98 8.50
CA LEU A 90 7.98 12.31 9.25
C LEU A 90 8.34 10.91 9.71
N ILE A 91 9.20 10.21 8.97
CA ILE A 91 9.51 8.82 9.30
C ILE A 91 11.02 8.62 9.42
N ASP A 92 11.40 7.63 10.23
CA ASP A 92 12.78 7.18 10.35
C ASP A 92 13.10 6.07 9.38
N ASP A 93 12.11 5.25 9.01
CA ASP A 93 12.36 4.11 8.14
C ASP A 93 11.05 3.65 7.49
N ARG A 94 11.18 3.00 6.36
CA ARG A 94 10.07 2.40 5.65
C ARG A 94 10.52 1.04 5.12
N ILE A 95 9.85 -0.02 5.56
CA ILE A 95 10.21 -1.39 5.19
C ILE A 95 9.09 -1.95 4.34
N VAL A 96 9.41 -2.29 3.08
CA VAL A 96 8.42 -2.78 2.12
C VAL A 96 8.65 -4.26 1.88
N SER A 97 7.60 -5.05 2.04
CA SER A 97 7.61 -6.46 1.66
C SER A 97 6.66 -6.63 0.47
N TRP A 98 7.16 -7.24 -0.58
CA TRP A 98 6.38 -7.56 -1.78
C TRP A 98 5.96 -9.01 -1.70
N LEU A 99 4.66 -9.27 -1.79
CA LEU A 99 4.13 -10.61 -1.56
C LEU A 99 3.23 -10.99 -2.72
N GLU A 100 3.18 -12.29 -2.97
CA GLU A 100 2.24 -12.84 -3.95
C GLU A 100 1.36 -13.85 -3.23
N PRO A 101 0.02 -13.68 -3.23
CA PRO A 101 -0.86 -14.61 -2.54
C PRO A 101 -0.75 -16.02 -3.12
N VAL A 102 -0.71 -17.02 -2.25
CA VAL A 102 -0.69 -18.41 -2.65
C VAL A 102 -1.91 -19.19 -2.15
N GLY A 103 -2.77 -18.55 -1.37
CA GLY A 103 -4.00 -19.17 -0.89
C GLY A 103 -4.89 -18.10 -0.30
N GLU A 104 -6.21 -18.38 -0.32
CA GLU A 104 -7.17 -17.37 0.12
C GLU A 104 -8.33 -18.08 0.83
N TRP A 105 -8.65 -17.60 2.03
CA TRP A 105 -9.76 -18.13 2.83
C TRP A 105 -10.53 -16.94 3.38
N GLY A 106 -11.86 -17.05 3.36
CA GLY A 106 -12.70 -16.01 3.95
C GLY A 106 -12.95 -14.81 3.07
N SER A 107 -12.37 -14.78 1.88
CA SER A 107 -12.60 -13.73 0.90
C SER A 107 -12.52 -14.36 -0.48
N THR A 108 -12.83 -13.57 -1.51
CA THR A 108 -12.86 -14.09 -2.87
C THR A 108 -12.07 -13.21 -3.82
N LEU A 109 -11.00 -12.60 -3.32
CA LEU A 109 -10.24 -11.63 -4.12
C LEU A 109 -9.62 -12.25 -5.37
N THR A 110 -9.10 -13.48 -5.24
CA THR A 110 -8.46 -14.14 -6.37
C THR A 110 -9.46 -14.62 -7.39
N ASN A 111 -10.72 -14.65 -7.04
CA ASN A 111 -11.79 -15.11 -7.93
C ASN A 111 -12.65 -13.98 -8.45
N VAL A 112 -12.32 -12.76 -8.11
CA VAL A 112 -13.19 -11.63 -8.45
C VAL A 112 -13.22 -11.34 -9.93
N ARG A 113 -12.16 -11.72 -10.60
CA ARG A 113 -12.04 -11.40 -12.01
C ARG A 113 -12.74 -12.39 -12.81
N ARG A 114 -13.80 -12.67 -12.65
CA ARG A 114 -14.43 -13.63 -13.50
C ARG A 114 -15.31 -13.05 -14.47
#